data_5c1422bf83f0dfba1ebda9c235601de0
#
_entry.id   5c1422bf83f0dfba1ebda9c235601de0
#
_cell.length_a   1.000
_cell.length_b   1.000
_cell.length_c   1.000
_cell.angle_alpha   90.00
_cell.angle_beta   90.00
_cell.angle_gamma   90.00
#
_symmetry.space_group_name_H-M   'P 1'
#
loop_
_entity.id
_entity.type
_entity.pdbx_description
1 polymer ?
#
loop_
_entity_poly.entity_id
_entity_poly.type
_entity_poly.pdbx_seq_one_letter_code
_entity_poly.pdbx_strand_id
1 'polypeptide(L)'
;MSGPVVVLVGPMGVGKSTVGELLALRLGTTCRDTDADIVEAEGRPIADIFVEDGEEHFRALEAGAVRVALAEHQGVLALGGGSILDEDTRKLLAGLPVVFLDMDVAEAVKRVGLDAARPLLAVNPRRQWRELMEARRPLYTEVARAVVSTEGRTPEDVADAVLDALELKNA
;
A
#
# COMPACT_ATOMS: atom_id res chain seq x y z
N MET A 1 -18.21 14.53 -6.33
CA MET A 1 -17.26 14.20 -5.24
C MET A 1 -15.94 13.83 -5.82
N SER A 2 -14.92 14.36 -5.27
CA SER A 2 -13.57 14.06 -5.68
C SER A 2 -12.90 13.16 -4.65
N GLY A 3 -11.88 12.43 -5.08
CA GLY A 3 -11.11 11.57 -4.24
C GLY A 3 -11.44 10.09 -4.40
N PRO A 4 -10.52 9.22 -3.95
CA PRO A 4 -10.68 7.77 -4.11
C PRO A 4 -11.85 7.21 -3.30
N VAL A 5 -12.44 6.13 -3.81
CA VAL A 5 -13.49 5.40 -3.06
C VAL A 5 -12.87 4.43 -2.04
N VAL A 6 -11.66 3.97 -2.29
CA VAL A 6 -10.89 3.13 -1.36
C VAL A 6 -9.40 3.47 -1.53
N VAL A 7 -8.71 3.62 -0.40
CA VAL A 7 -7.25 3.76 -0.39
C VAL A 7 -6.68 2.60 0.40
N LEU A 8 -5.77 1.84 -0.21
CA LEU A 8 -5.15 0.67 0.43
C LEU A 8 -3.74 1.02 0.91
N VAL A 9 -3.48 0.77 2.18
CA VAL A 9 -2.16 0.90 2.78
C VAL A 9 -1.76 -0.43 3.41
N GLY A 10 -0.48 -0.63 3.63
CA GLY A 10 0.01 -1.86 4.23
C GLY A 10 1.40 -2.20 3.72
N PRO A 11 2.01 -3.23 4.31
CA PRO A 11 3.39 -3.58 3.98
C PRO A 11 3.54 -4.12 2.56
N MET A 12 4.78 -4.07 2.08
CA MET A 12 5.09 -4.67 0.79
C MET A 12 4.77 -6.17 0.82
N GLY A 13 4.26 -6.70 -0.27
CA GLY A 13 3.95 -8.13 -0.38
C GLY A 13 2.60 -8.54 0.20
N VAL A 14 1.84 -7.62 0.78
CA VAL A 14 0.52 -7.95 1.35
C VAL A 14 -0.55 -8.18 0.28
N GLY A 15 -0.29 -7.74 -0.95
CA GLY A 15 -1.21 -7.93 -2.07
C GLY A 15 -2.11 -6.74 -2.37
N LYS A 16 -1.67 -5.53 -2.03
CA LYS A 16 -2.46 -4.31 -2.28
C LYS A 16 -2.88 -4.16 -3.74
N SER A 17 -1.95 -4.39 -4.67
CA SER A 17 -2.27 -4.24 -6.09
C SER A 17 -3.30 -5.26 -6.56
N THR A 18 -3.15 -6.51 -6.17
CA THR A 18 -4.09 -7.58 -6.54
C THR A 18 -5.47 -7.31 -5.96
N VAL A 19 -5.54 -7.00 -4.67
CA VAL A 19 -6.81 -6.67 -4.00
C VAL A 19 -7.41 -5.41 -4.62
N GLY A 20 -6.57 -4.42 -4.91
CA GLY A 20 -7.02 -3.17 -5.52
C GLY A 20 -7.68 -3.39 -6.88
N GLU A 21 -7.10 -4.25 -7.72
CA GLU A 21 -7.68 -4.59 -9.02
C GLU A 21 -9.04 -5.27 -8.88
N LEU A 22 -9.16 -6.19 -7.91
CA LEU A 22 -10.43 -6.87 -7.66
C LEU A 22 -11.50 -5.89 -7.14
N LEU A 23 -11.12 -5.00 -6.23
CA LEU A 23 -12.03 -3.98 -5.73
C LEU A 23 -12.50 -3.07 -6.86
N ALA A 24 -11.58 -2.65 -7.71
CA ALA A 24 -11.93 -1.79 -8.84
C ALA A 24 -12.93 -2.48 -9.77
N LEU A 25 -12.70 -3.75 -10.04
CA LEU A 25 -13.61 -4.53 -10.87
C LEU A 25 -15.01 -4.61 -10.27
N ARG A 26 -15.09 -4.88 -8.96
CA ARG A 26 -16.37 -5.00 -8.26
C ARG A 26 -17.10 -3.67 -8.12
N LEU A 27 -16.37 -2.57 -8.06
CA LEU A 27 -16.95 -1.25 -7.90
C LEU A 27 -17.18 -0.52 -9.23
N GLY A 28 -16.83 -1.18 -10.34
CA GLY A 28 -17.00 -0.58 -11.66
C GLY A 28 -16.09 0.61 -11.92
N THR A 29 -14.87 0.56 -11.39
CA THR A 29 -13.89 1.65 -11.51
C THR A 29 -12.51 1.09 -11.85
N THR A 30 -11.47 1.90 -11.69
CA THR A 30 -10.09 1.49 -11.97
C THR A 30 -9.24 1.58 -10.72
N CYS A 31 -8.12 0.85 -10.74
CA CYS A 31 -7.13 0.87 -9.66
C CYS A 31 -5.89 1.63 -10.14
N ARG A 32 -5.35 2.48 -9.28
CA ARG A 32 -4.10 3.20 -9.53
C ARG A 32 -3.14 2.87 -8.40
N ASP A 33 -1.87 2.67 -8.75
CA ASP A 33 -0.81 2.31 -7.82
C ASP A 33 0.28 3.40 -7.87
N THR A 34 0.57 4.01 -6.73
CA THR A 34 1.55 5.11 -6.71
C THR A 34 2.98 4.65 -7.00
N ASP A 35 3.33 3.40 -6.68
CA ASP A 35 4.65 2.88 -7.04
C ASP A 35 4.78 2.76 -8.56
N ALA A 36 3.73 2.32 -9.24
CA ALA A 36 3.72 2.26 -10.70
C ALA A 36 3.82 3.66 -11.31
N ASP A 37 3.17 4.64 -10.71
CA ASP A 37 3.25 6.04 -11.16
C ASP A 37 4.68 6.55 -11.09
N ILE A 38 5.40 6.22 -10.01
CA ILE A 38 6.79 6.63 -9.82
C ILE A 38 7.69 5.99 -10.88
N VAL A 39 7.53 4.70 -11.10
CA VAL A 39 8.31 3.96 -12.10
C VAL A 39 8.09 4.56 -13.49
N GLU A 40 6.86 4.87 -13.84
CA GLU A 40 6.55 5.48 -15.13
C GLU A 40 7.17 6.86 -15.28
N ALA A 41 7.05 7.69 -14.26
CA ALA A 41 7.59 9.05 -14.29
C ALA A 41 9.12 9.09 -14.33
N GLU A 42 9.78 8.18 -13.60
CA GLU A 42 11.24 8.16 -13.50
C GLU A 42 11.90 7.34 -14.60
N GLY A 43 11.17 6.46 -15.26
CA GLY A 43 11.72 5.60 -16.31
C GLY A 43 12.67 4.53 -15.79
N ARG A 44 12.60 4.18 -14.52
CA ARG A 44 13.46 3.16 -13.89
C ARG A 44 12.76 2.51 -12.70
N PRO A 45 13.17 1.28 -12.34
CA PRO A 45 12.58 0.59 -11.19
C PRO A 45 12.86 1.30 -9.87
N ILE A 46 12.01 1.10 -8.86
CA ILE A 46 12.19 1.70 -7.54
C ILE A 46 13.52 1.31 -6.91
N ALA A 47 13.94 0.06 -7.06
CA ALA A 47 15.22 -0.39 -6.52
C ALA A 47 16.38 0.45 -7.05
N ASP A 48 16.35 0.82 -8.34
CA ASP A 48 17.37 1.66 -8.94
C ASP A 48 17.36 3.08 -8.39
N ILE A 49 16.16 3.60 -8.11
CA ILE A 49 16.03 4.93 -7.50
C ILE A 49 16.71 4.94 -6.13
N PHE A 50 16.45 3.91 -5.31
CA PHE A 50 17.10 3.77 -4.00
C PHE A 50 18.62 3.72 -4.10
N VAL A 51 19.14 2.93 -5.03
CA VAL A 51 20.59 2.75 -5.20
C VAL A 51 21.25 4.02 -5.73
N GLU A 52 20.65 4.65 -6.72
CA GLU A 52 21.25 5.81 -7.39
C GLU A 52 21.04 7.12 -6.65
N ASP A 53 19.87 7.33 -6.08
CA ASP A 53 19.47 8.62 -5.48
C ASP A 53 19.23 8.57 -3.97
N GLY A 54 19.05 7.37 -3.39
CA GLY A 54 18.87 7.20 -1.95
C GLY A 54 17.42 7.24 -1.50
N GLU A 55 17.20 6.79 -0.27
CA GLU A 55 15.86 6.69 0.30
C GLU A 55 15.17 8.05 0.44
N GLU A 56 15.88 9.06 0.90
CA GLU A 56 15.30 10.39 1.11
C GLU A 56 14.70 10.95 -0.19
N HIS A 57 15.45 10.79 -1.29
CA HIS A 57 14.97 11.23 -2.59
C HIS A 57 13.73 10.46 -3.01
N PHE A 58 13.75 9.14 -2.84
CA PHE A 58 12.58 8.30 -3.16
C PHE A 58 11.36 8.72 -2.34
N ARG A 59 11.53 8.99 -1.03
CA ARG A 59 10.41 9.39 -0.18
C ARG A 59 9.79 10.71 -0.63
N ALA A 60 10.60 11.63 -1.14
CA ALA A 60 10.09 12.88 -1.70
C ALA A 60 9.27 12.61 -2.97
N LEU A 61 9.74 11.73 -3.85
CA LEU A 61 9.00 11.33 -5.05
C LEU A 61 7.67 10.67 -4.67
N GLU A 62 7.72 9.79 -3.68
CA GLU A 62 6.54 9.07 -3.21
C GLU A 62 5.48 10.02 -2.65
N ALA A 63 5.88 10.96 -1.81
CA ALA A 63 4.96 11.95 -1.25
C ALA A 63 4.29 12.78 -2.36
N GLY A 64 5.06 13.16 -3.37
CA GLY A 64 4.53 13.87 -4.52
C GLY A 64 3.53 13.04 -5.32
N ALA A 65 3.86 11.76 -5.56
CA ALA A 65 2.99 10.85 -6.30
C ALA A 65 1.67 10.62 -5.57
N VAL A 66 1.72 10.50 -4.24
CA VAL A 66 0.50 10.32 -3.43
C VAL A 66 -0.39 11.57 -3.54
N ARG A 67 0.19 12.77 -3.41
CA ARG A 67 -0.59 14.01 -3.51
C ARG A 67 -1.32 14.11 -4.86
N VAL A 68 -0.61 13.81 -5.93
CA VAL A 68 -1.17 13.86 -7.29
C VAL A 68 -2.29 12.83 -7.44
N ALA A 69 -2.03 11.59 -7.00
CA ALA A 69 -3.01 10.52 -7.12
C ALA A 69 -4.28 10.80 -6.31
N LEU A 70 -4.14 11.35 -5.10
CA LEU A 70 -5.31 11.70 -4.28
C LEU A 70 -6.15 12.79 -4.93
N ALA A 71 -5.52 13.71 -5.64
CA ALA A 71 -6.22 14.80 -6.32
C ALA A 71 -6.89 14.35 -7.61
N GLU A 72 -6.29 13.41 -8.33
CA GLU A 72 -6.73 13.01 -9.68
C GLU A 72 -7.61 11.76 -9.72
N HIS A 73 -7.35 10.79 -8.85
CA HIS A 73 -7.98 9.48 -8.97
C HIS A 73 -9.23 9.36 -8.09
N GLN A 74 -10.31 8.85 -8.68
CA GLN A 74 -11.59 8.69 -7.97
C GLN A 74 -11.98 7.23 -7.75
N GLY A 75 -11.15 6.29 -8.20
CA GLY A 75 -11.38 4.86 -8.01
C GLY A 75 -10.64 4.30 -6.81
N VAL A 76 -10.05 3.13 -6.97
CA VAL A 76 -9.24 2.47 -5.93
C VAL A 76 -7.80 2.92 -6.06
N LEU A 77 -7.18 3.28 -4.95
CA LEU A 77 -5.81 3.76 -4.93
C LEU A 77 -4.97 2.89 -3.98
N ALA A 78 -3.90 2.29 -4.49
CA ALA A 78 -2.96 1.52 -3.69
C ALA A 78 -1.69 2.36 -3.48
N LEU A 79 -1.29 2.54 -2.23
CA LEU A 79 -0.11 3.31 -1.87
C LEU A 79 1.09 2.41 -1.59
N GLY A 80 2.28 2.89 -1.88
CA GLY A 80 3.51 2.19 -1.52
C GLY A 80 3.61 1.98 -0.02
N GLY A 81 4.31 0.90 0.40
CA GLY A 81 4.37 0.48 1.80
C GLY A 81 4.93 1.51 2.77
N GLY A 82 5.81 2.39 2.32
CA GLY A 82 6.39 3.43 3.16
C GLY A 82 5.76 4.80 3.03
N SER A 83 4.66 4.92 2.27
CA SER A 83 3.99 6.23 2.06
C SER A 83 3.56 6.89 3.36
N ILE A 84 3.18 6.09 4.36
CA ILE A 84 2.70 6.60 5.65
C ILE A 84 3.81 7.17 6.53
N LEU A 85 5.07 7.03 6.13
CA LEU A 85 6.18 7.59 6.89
C LEU A 85 6.21 9.12 6.83
N ASP A 86 5.63 9.71 5.79
CA ASP A 86 5.54 11.14 5.62
C ASP A 86 4.35 11.72 6.39
N GLU A 87 4.63 12.67 7.28
CA GLU A 87 3.59 13.27 8.12
C GLU A 87 2.51 13.98 7.31
N ASP A 88 2.91 14.70 6.27
CA ASP A 88 1.94 15.41 5.42
C ASP A 88 1.05 14.43 4.67
N THR A 89 1.60 13.29 4.24
CA THR A 89 0.80 12.23 3.63
C THR A 89 -0.24 11.71 4.60
N ARG A 90 0.15 11.45 5.86
CA ARG A 90 -0.80 10.99 6.87
C ARG A 90 -1.92 12.01 7.08
N LYS A 91 -1.60 13.29 7.08
CA LYS A 91 -2.63 14.35 7.20
C LYS A 91 -3.60 14.34 6.04
N LEU A 92 -3.10 14.11 4.82
CA LEU A 92 -3.95 14.03 3.64
C LEU A 92 -4.88 12.81 3.67
N LEU A 93 -4.43 11.72 4.28
CA LEU A 93 -5.22 10.49 4.38
C LEU A 93 -6.29 10.54 5.46
N ALA A 94 -6.18 11.45 6.42
CA ALA A 94 -7.14 11.57 7.51
C ALA A 94 -8.55 11.82 6.96
N GLY A 95 -9.50 11.01 7.40
CA GLY A 95 -10.90 11.13 6.95
C GLY A 95 -11.23 10.47 5.63
N LEU A 96 -10.26 9.94 4.92
CA LEU A 96 -10.49 9.22 3.66
C LEU A 96 -10.81 7.74 3.94
N PRO A 97 -11.40 7.03 2.96
CA PRO A 97 -11.72 5.60 3.13
C PRO A 97 -10.47 4.73 3.00
N VAL A 98 -9.58 4.83 3.99
CA VAL A 98 -8.31 4.11 4.01
C VAL A 98 -8.48 2.77 4.71
N VAL A 99 -7.98 1.70 4.09
CA VAL A 99 -7.97 0.36 4.68
C VAL A 99 -6.53 -0.12 4.79
N PHE A 100 -6.15 -0.53 5.98
CA PHE A 100 -4.87 -1.16 6.23
C PHE A 100 -5.01 -2.67 6.01
N LEU A 101 -4.31 -3.21 5.01
CA LEU A 101 -4.23 -4.65 4.79
C LEU A 101 -3.06 -5.19 5.60
N ASP A 102 -3.37 -5.98 6.62
CA ASP A 102 -2.37 -6.52 7.54
C ASP A 102 -2.02 -7.97 7.20
N MET A 103 -0.82 -8.38 7.55
CA MET A 103 -0.29 -9.70 7.25
C MET A 103 0.61 -10.14 8.39
N ASP A 104 0.59 -11.43 8.76
CA ASP A 104 1.47 -11.91 9.82
C ASP A 104 2.92 -12.07 9.32
N VAL A 105 3.87 -12.20 10.26
CA VAL A 105 5.28 -12.24 9.94
C VAL A 105 5.66 -13.51 9.15
N ALA A 106 5.04 -14.63 9.45
CA ALA A 106 5.36 -15.88 8.77
C ALA A 106 4.97 -15.85 7.31
N GLU A 107 3.76 -15.35 7.02
CA GLU A 107 3.27 -15.20 5.66
C GLU A 107 4.08 -14.16 4.89
N ALA A 108 4.44 -13.06 5.57
CA ALA A 108 5.23 -12.00 4.97
C ALA A 108 6.61 -12.49 4.53
N VAL A 109 7.29 -13.23 5.38
CA VAL A 109 8.62 -13.76 5.07
C VAL A 109 8.55 -14.73 3.91
N LYS A 110 7.51 -15.56 3.86
CA LYS A 110 7.31 -16.51 2.76
C LYS A 110 7.15 -15.81 1.42
N ARG A 111 6.40 -14.70 1.39
CA ARG A 111 6.14 -13.96 0.15
C ARG A 111 7.28 -13.06 -0.27
N VAL A 112 7.92 -12.38 0.68
CA VAL A 112 8.88 -11.31 0.42
C VAL A 112 10.33 -11.76 0.59
N GLY A 113 10.61 -12.67 1.52
CA GLY A 113 11.95 -13.17 1.78
C GLY A 113 12.59 -13.91 0.63
N LEU A 114 11.79 -14.38 -0.33
CA LEU A 114 12.28 -15.06 -1.54
C LEU A 114 12.54 -14.07 -2.69
N ASP A 115 12.19 -12.81 -2.51
CA ASP A 115 12.35 -11.79 -3.55
C ASP A 115 13.69 -11.07 -3.35
N ALA A 116 14.68 -11.44 -4.15
CA ALA A 116 16.02 -10.85 -4.08
C ALA A 116 16.05 -9.37 -4.43
N ALA A 117 14.98 -8.83 -5.02
CA ALA A 117 14.89 -7.41 -5.34
C ALA A 117 14.53 -6.54 -4.13
N ARG A 118 14.34 -7.15 -2.95
CA ARG A 118 13.98 -6.41 -1.74
C ARG A 118 15.12 -6.47 -0.72
N PRO A 119 16.15 -5.62 -0.89
CA PRO A 119 17.37 -5.71 -0.08
C PRO A 119 17.16 -5.45 1.40
N LEU A 120 16.10 -4.74 1.78
CA LEU A 120 15.80 -4.49 3.20
C LEU A 120 15.53 -5.78 3.96
N LEU A 121 15.12 -6.85 3.27
CA LEU A 121 14.79 -8.13 3.87
C LEU A 121 15.82 -9.23 3.52
N ALA A 122 16.97 -8.86 2.94
CA ALA A 122 17.96 -9.82 2.44
C ALA A 122 18.70 -10.57 3.56
N VAL A 123 18.92 -9.92 4.72
CA VAL A 123 19.63 -10.50 5.87
C VAL A 123 18.62 -10.68 6.99
N ASN A 124 18.44 -11.89 7.49
CA ASN A 124 17.49 -12.19 8.56
C ASN A 124 16.09 -11.60 8.29
N PRO A 125 15.37 -12.10 7.26
CA PRO A 125 14.10 -11.50 6.81
C PRO A 125 13.03 -11.41 7.90
N ARG A 126 12.90 -12.44 8.75
CA ARG A 126 11.86 -12.45 9.79
C ARG A 126 12.06 -11.34 10.80
N ARG A 127 13.31 -11.12 11.25
CA ARG A 127 13.63 -10.08 12.21
C ARG A 127 13.42 -8.69 11.61
N GLN A 128 13.91 -8.49 10.38
CA GLN A 128 13.78 -7.21 9.69
C GLN A 128 12.32 -6.86 9.44
N TRP A 129 11.52 -7.84 9.04
CA TRP A 129 10.09 -7.62 8.85
C TRP A 129 9.42 -7.19 10.15
N ARG A 130 9.71 -7.90 11.24
CA ARG A 130 9.12 -7.60 12.54
C ARG A 130 9.47 -6.19 12.99
N GLU A 131 10.73 -5.82 12.91
CA GLU A 131 11.18 -4.47 13.29
C GLU A 131 10.52 -3.40 12.43
N LEU A 132 10.44 -3.65 11.14
CA LEU A 132 9.80 -2.73 10.20
C LEU A 132 8.33 -2.54 10.54
N MET A 133 7.62 -3.62 10.83
CA MET A 133 6.20 -3.56 11.16
C MET A 133 5.95 -2.93 12.53
N GLU A 134 6.83 -3.15 13.52
CA GLU A 134 6.70 -2.49 14.82
C GLU A 134 6.76 -0.96 14.67
N ALA A 135 7.61 -0.49 13.75
CA ALA A 135 7.74 0.94 13.50
C ALA A 135 6.55 1.49 12.67
N ARG A 136 6.06 0.72 11.70
CA ARG A 136 5.05 1.20 10.75
C ARG A 136 3.61 0.91 11.13
N ARG A 137 3.35 -0.18 11.85
CA ARG A 137 1.97 -0.56 12.18
C ARG A 137 1.17 0.55 12.88
N PRO A 138 1.73 1.28 13.85
CA PRO A 138 0.99 2.40 14.44
C PRO A 138 0.61 3.47 13.41
N LEU A 139 1.46 3.71 12.43
CA LEU A 139 1.20 4.71 11.38
C LEU A 139 0.13 4.23 10.41
N TYR A 140 0.15 2.95 10.02
CA TYR A 140 -0.92 2.37 9.20
C TYR A 140 -2.25 2.47 9.93
N THR A 141 -2.26 2.11 11.21
CA THR A 141 -3.47 2.13 12.02
C THR A 141 -4.01 3.55 12.20
N GLU A 142 -3.11 4.51 12.38
CA GLU A 142 -3.49 5.92 12.55
C GLU A 142 -4.32 6.43 11.37
N VAL A 143 -3.93 6.09 10.15
CA VAL A 143 -4.60 6.61 8.94
C VAL A 143 -5.78 5.76 8.51
N ALA A 144 -5.92 4.54 9.02
CA ALA A 144 -6.92 3.59 8.55
C ALA A 144 -8.30 3.81 9.16
N ARG A 145 -9.32 3.79 8.31
CA ARG A 145 -10.71 3.72 8.75
C ARG A 145 -11.05 2.29 9.18
N ALA A 146 -10.41 1.30 8.54
CA ALA A 146 -10.63 -0.11 8.85
C ALA A 146 -9.31 -0.88 8.66
N VAL A 147 -9.18 -1.98 9.41
CA VAL A 147 -8.04 -2.90 9.29
C VAL A 147 -8.59 -4.25 8.86
N VAL A 148 -8.01 -4.80 7.79
CA VAL A 148 -8.42 -6.11 7.27
C VAL A 148 -7.20 -7.04 7.26
N SER A 149 -7.29 -8.16 7.98
CA SER A 149 -6.25 -9.19 7.97
C SER A 149 -6.33 -9.98 6.67
N THR A 150 -5.18 -10.24 6.07
CA THR A 150 -5.10 -11.10 4.88
C THR A 150 -4.80 -12.55 5.25
N GLU A 151 -4.60 -12.83 6.54
CA GLU A 151 -4.24 -14.17 7.01
C GLU A 151 -5.32 -15.19 6.68
N GLY A 152 -4.91 -16.28 6.01
CA GLY A 152 -5.83 -17.37 5.67
C GLY A 152 -6.90 -17.01 4.67
N ARG A 153 -6.76 -15.90 3.96
CA ARG A 153 -7.77 -15.41 3.00
C ARG A 153 -7.22 -15.34 1.58
N THR A 154 -8.09 -15.63 0.62
CA THR A 154 -7.76 -15.38 -0.79
C THR A 154 -7.87 -13.87 -1.08
N PRO A 155 -7.30 -13.38 -2.19
CA PRO A 155 -7.51 -11.98 -2.57
C PRO A 155 -8.98 -11.62 -2.70
N GLU A 156 -9.83 -12.55 -3.18
CA GLU A 156 -11.28 -12.36 -3.29
C GLU A 156 -11.92 -12.18 -1.91
N ASP A 157 -11.51 -13.00 -0.94
CA ASP A 157 -11.99 -12.88 0.44
C ASP A 157 -11.60 -11.54 1.05
N VAL A 158 -10.37 -11.11 0.79
CA VAL A 158 -9.89 -9.81 1.29
C VAL A 158 -10.70 -8.67 0.68
N ALA A 159 -10.95 -8.73 -0.63
CA ALA A 159 -11.75 -7.71 -1.30
C ALA A 159 -13.16 -7.65 -0.70
N ASP A 160 -13.80 -8.81 -0.44
CA ASP A 160 -15.11 -8.85 0.20
C ASP A 160 -15.06 -8.21 1.58
N ALA A 161 -14.04 -8.52 2.37
CA ALA A 161 -13.89 -7.96 3.71
C ALA A 161 -13.69 -6.43 3.67
N VAL A 162 -12.98 -5.92 2.68
CA VAL A 162 -12.81 -4.46 2.51
C VAL A 162 -14.14 -3.80 2.19
N LEU A 163 -14.92 -4.37 1.27
CA LEU A 163 -16.23 -3.83 0.91
C LEU A 163 -17.15 -3.80 2.12
N ASP A 164 -17.17 -4.88 2.90
CA ASP A 164 -17.99 -4.96 4.12
C ASP A 164 -17.54 -3.93 5.15
N ALA A 165 -16.24 -3.80 5.38
CA ALA A 165 -15.70 -2.88 6.38
C ALA A 165 -16.01 -1.42 6.06
N LEU A 166 -16.05 -1.06 4.78
CA LEU A 166 -16.37 0.30 4.33
C LEU A 166 -17.85 0.47 3.97
N GLU A 167 -18.64 -0.59 4.12
CA GLU A 167 -20.07 -0.58 3.79
C GLU A 167 -20.33 -0.21 2.32
N LEU A 168 -19.48 -0.71 1.43
CA LEU A 168 -19.59 -0.49 -0.01
C LEU A 168 -20.27 -1.69 -0.66
N LYS A 169 -20.98 -1.42 -1.75
CA LYS A 169 -21.69 -2.46 -2.50
C LYS A 169 -21.05 -2.64 -3.88
N ASN A 170 -21.15 -3.87 -4.38
CA ASN A 170 -20.73 -4.16 -5.76
C ASN A 170 -21.55 -3.31 -6.74
N ALA A 171 -20.86 -2.87 -7.79
CA ALA A 171 -21.52 -2.09 -8.84
C ALA A 171 -22.47 -2.95 -9.66
#